data_f09b0855f091d327d9f7ed9063f27116
#
_entry.id   f09b0855f091d327d9f7ed9063f27116
#
_cell.length_a   1.000
_cell.length_b   1.000
_cell.length_c   1.000
_cell.angle_alpha   90.00
_cell.angle_beta   90.00
_cell.angle_gamma   90.00
#
_symmetry.space_group_name_H-M   'P 1'
#
loop_
_entity.id
_entity.type
_entity.pdbx_description
1 polymer ?
#
loop_
_entity_poly.entity_id
_entity_poly.type
_entity_poly.pdbx_seq_one_letter_code
_entity_poly.pdbx_strand_id
1 'polypeptide(L)'
;MSALPSSRSILAMAGLLIAAATACGAFGAHALQSRLAPDRLHVYETAVRYHFFHALGLLAIGLTARTLDSGLLRWSAVLVIAGLTVFSGSLYALALGAPRPLGALTPLGGLALIAGWIAFAAGVWRHAS
;
A
#
# COMPACT_ATOMS: atom_id res chain seq x y z
N MET A 1 -7.42 6.11 25.05
CA MET A 1 -7.35 5.18 23.91
C MET A 1 -6.57 5.83 22.78
N SER A 2 -5.61 5.11 22.25
CA SER A 2 -4.86 5.60 21.10
C SER A 2 -5.72 5.51 19.84
N ALA A 3 -5.79 6.60 19.07
CA ALA A 3 -6.44 6.60 17.75
C ALA A 3 -5.62 5.85 16.69
N LEU A 4 -4.37 5.50 16.99
CA LEU A 4 -3.48 4.81 16.07
C LEU A 4 -3.70 3.30 16.13
N PRO A 5 -3.52 2.58 15.02
CA PRO A 5 -3.77 1.14 14.99
C PRO A 5 -2.79 0.37 15.86
N SER A 6 -3.28 -0.71 16.46
CA SER A 6 -2.42 -1.67 17.18
C SER A 6 -1.62 -2.52 16.20
N SER A 7 -0.54 -3.15 16.68
CA SER A 7 0.21 -4.10 15.86
C SER A 7 -0.67 -5.23 15.32
N ARG A 8 -1.62 -5.69 16.14
CA ARG A 8 -2.60 -6.72 15.73
C ARG A 8 -3.44 -6.26 14.55
N SER A 9 -3.95 -5.02 14.60
CA SER A 9 -4.75 -4.45 13.51
C SER A 9 -3.91 -4.26 12.24
N ILE A 10 -2.68 -3.81 12.39
CA ILE A 10 -1.75 -3.64 11.25
C ILE A 10 -1.50 -4.98 10.56
N LEU A 11 -1.22 -6.03 11.35
CA LEU A 11 -0.97 -7.37 10.80
C LEU A 11 -2.20 -7.95 10.09
N ALA A 12 -3.39 -7.77 10.69
CA ALA A 12 -4.62 -8.23 10.08
C ALA A 12 -4.89 -7.50 8.76
N MET A 13 -4.70 -6.19 8.74
CA MET A 13 -4.85 -5.39 7.51
C MET A 13 -3.84 -5.82 6.45
N ALA A 14 -2.60 -6.08 6.83
CA ALA A 14 -1.58 -6.57 5.90
C ALA A 14 -2.01 -7.88 5.24
N GLY A 15 -2.53 -8.82 6.01
CA GLY A 15 -3.03 -10.08 5.49
C GLY A 15 -4.16 -9.89 4.48
N LEU A 16 -5.13 -9.02 4.80
CA LEU A 16 -6.23 -8.73 3.89
C LEU A 16 -5.75 -8.05 2.61
N LEU A 17 -4.80 -7.12 2.71
CA LEU A 17 -4.24 -6.44 1.55
C LEU A 17 -3.43 -7.39 0.66
N ILE A 18 -2.70 -8.33 1.26
CA ILE A 18 -1.98 -9.36 0.50
C ILE A 18 -2.96 -10.28 -0.24
N ALA A 19 -4.04 -10.69 0.43
CA ALA A 19 -5.08 -11.49 -0.21
C ALA A 19 -5.70 -10.74 -1.40
N ALA A 20 -6.01 -9.45 -1.21
CA ALA A 20 -6.55 -8.62 -2.28
C ALA A 20 -5.55 -8.45 -3.44
N ALA A 21 -4.27 -8.25 -3.14
CA ALA A 21 -3.23 -8.13 -4.16
C ALA A 21 -3.10 -9.43 -4.97
N THR A 22 -3.18 -10.57 -4.30
CA THR A 22 -3.14 -11.88 -4.95
C THR A 22 -4.34 -12.06 -5.90
N ALA A 23 -5.53 -11.70 -5.43
CA ALA A 23 -6.74 -11.76 -6.24
C ALA A 23 -6.64 -10.83 -7.46
N CYS A 24 -6.18 -9.59 -7.27
CA CYS A 24 -6.01 -8.63 -8.37
C CYS A 24 -4.95 -9.10 -9.38
N GLY A 25 -3.84 -9.67 -8.89
CA GLY A 25 -2.78 -10.19 -9.75
C GLY A 25 -3.26 -11.38 -10.58
N ALA A 26 -3.97 -12.32 -9.97
CA ALA A 26 -4.54 -13.47 -10.66
C ALA A 26 -5.59 -13.05 -11.69
N PHE A 27 -6.47 -12.11 -11.32
CA PHE A 27 -7.49 -11.59 -12.24
C PHE A 27 -6.83 -10.90 -13.45
N GLY A 28 -5.80 -10.10 -13.23
CA GLY A 28 -5.06 -9.43 -14.30
C GLY A 28 -4.41 -10.43 -15.25
N ALA A 29 -3.78 -11.47 -14.71
CA ALA A 29 -3.10 -12.49 -15.51
C ALA A 29 -4.06 -13.33 -16.36
N HIS A 30 -5.25 -13.63 -15.85
CA HIS A 30 -6.18 -14.54 -16.51
C HIS A 30 -7.29 -13.86 -17.29
N ALA A 31 -7.76 -12.68 -16.86
CA ALA A 31 -8.91 -12.05 -17.46
C ALA A 31 -8.59 -10.76 -18.23
N LEU A 32 -7.60 -9.98 -17.78
CA LEU A 32 -7.36 -8.66 -18.34
C LEU A 32 -6.32 -8.63 -19.46
N GLN A 33 -5.45 -9.63 -19.57
CA GLN A 33 -4.42 -9.64 -20.61
C GLN A 33 -4.98 -9.56 -22.03
N SER A 34 -6.15 -10.17 -22.25
CA SER A 34 -6.82 -10.18 -23.56
C SER A 34 -7.83 -9.03 -23.72
N ARG A 35 -8.14 -8.28 -22.66
CA ARG A 35 -9.21 -7.28 -22.65
C ARG A 35 -8.70 -5.84 -22.58
N LEU A 36 -7.52 -5.62 -22.00
CA LEU A 36 -6.96 -4.29 -21.87
C LEU A 36 -5.89 -4.05 -22.95
N ALA A 37 -5.86 -2.83 -23.48
CA ALA A 37 -4.76 -2.38 -24.34
C ALA A 37 -3.43 -2.45 -23.57
N PRO A 38 -2.29 -2.64 -24.25
CA PRO A 38 -0.99 -2.83 -23.58
C PRO A 38 -0.62 -1.72 -22.60
N ASP A 39 -0.94 -0.47 -22.89
CA ASP A 39 -0.68 0.66 -22.00
C ASP A 39 -1.51 0.60 -20.71
N ARG A 40 -2.78 0.25 -20.81
CA ARG A 40 -3.64 0.08 -19.64
C ARG A 40 -3.27 -1.14 -18.82
N LEU A 41 -2.90 -2.23 -19.47
CA LEU A 41 -2.43 -3.43 -18.78
C LEU A 41 -1.19 -3.12 -17.98
N HIS A 42 -0.25 -2.31 -18.53
CA HIS A 42 0.94 -1.88 -17.81
C HIS A 42 0.60 -1.07 -16.55
N VAL A 43 -0.38 -0.16 -16.64
CA VAL A 43 -0.86 0.61 -15.49
C VAL A 43 -1.44 -0.33 -14.42
N TYR A 44 -2.23 -1.31 -14.83
CA TYR A 44 -2.79 -2.32 -13.93
C TYR A 44 -1.69 -3.13 -13.23
N GLU A 45 -0.71 -3.59 -13.97
CA GLU A 45 0.42 -4.35 -13.43
C GLU A 45 1.24 -3.53 -12.44
N THR A 46 1.43 -2.23 -12.70
CA THR A 46 2.07 -1.31 -11.76
C THR A 46 1.28 -1.23 -10.46
N ALA A 47 -0.05 -1.11 -10.54
CA ALA A 47 -0.92 -1.09 -9.37
C ALA A 47 -0.74 -2.36 -8.53
N VAL A 48 -0.75 -3.54 -9.15
CA VAL A 48 -0.57 -4.83 -8.47
C VAL A 48 0.80 -4.90 -7.80
N ARG A 49 1.85 -4.49 -8.49
CA ARG A 49 3.23 -4.54 -7.98
C ARG A 49 3.38 -3.70 -6.73
N TYR A 50 2.96 -2.45 -6.76
CA TYR A 50 3.02 -1.57 -5.59
C TYR A 50 2.08 -2.03 -4.48
N HIS A 51 0.95 -2.61 -4.83
CA HIS A 51 0.03 -3.21 -3.88
C HIS A 51 0.73 -4.34 -3.09
N PHE A 52 1.40 -5.26 -3.76
CA PHE A 52 2.17 -6.33 -3.10
C PHE A 52 3.31 -5.78 -2.25
N PHE A 53 4.13 -4.89 -2.81
CA PHE A 53 5.29 -4.35 -2.08
C PHE A 53 4.88 -3.72 -0.77
N HIS A 54 3.81 -2.92 -0.77
CA HIS A 54 3.42 -2.17 0.42
C HIS A 54 2.55 -2.99 1.36
N ALA A 55 1.81 -3.97 0.88
CA ALA A 55 1.11 -4.93 1.74
C ALA A 55 2.12 -5.80 2.51
N LEU A 56 3.17 -6.29 1.84
CA LEU A 56 4.26 -7.00 2.49
C LEU A 56 5.04 -6.07 3.42
N GLY A 57 5.28 -4.84 3.00
CA GLY A 57 5.89 -3.82 3.85
C GLY A 57 5.07 -3.55 5.11
N LEU A 58 3.76 -3.49 4.98
CA LEU A 58 2.85 -3.31 6.12
C LEU A 58 2.96 -4.48 7.11
N LEU A 59 3.13 -5.69 6.60
CA LEU A 59 3.38 -6.86 7.44
C LEU A 59 4.67 -6.65 8.27
N ALA A 60 5.73 -6.16 7.65
CA ALA A 60 6.98 -5.85 8.35
C ALA A 60 6.79 -4.76 9.41
N ILE A 61 6.04 -3.71 9.10
CA ILE A 61 5.72 -2.65 10.07
C ILE A 61 4.97 -3.24 11.27
N GLY A 62 3.97 -4.09 11.02
CA GLY A 62 3.19 -4.72 12.08
C GLY A 62 4.01 -5.63 12.98
N LEU A 63 4.91 -6.41 12.40
CA LEU A 63 5.82 -7.27 13.16
C LEU A 63 6.79 -6.43 14.02
N THR A 64 7.33 -5.37 13.45
CA THR A 64 8.22 -4.45 14.17
C THR A 64 7.46 -3.77 15.34
N ALA A 65 6.23 -3.36 15.10
CA ALA A 65 5.40 -2.71 16.12
C ALA A 65 5.01 -3.63 17.29
N ARG A 66 5.23 -4.94 17.17
CA ARG A 66 5.03 -5.87 18.29
C ARG A 66 6.12 -5.75 19.35
N THR A 67 7.30 -5.37 18.94
CA THR A 67 8.48 -5.30 19.83
C THR A 67 8.91 -3.87 20.13
N LEU A 68 8.58 -2.93 19.26
CA LEU A 68 8.91 -1.52 19.44
C LEU A 68 7.61 -0.70 19.57
N ASP A 69 7.34 -0.19 20.76
CA ASP A 69 6.18 0.69 20.96
C ASP A 69 6.55 2.12 20.57
N SER A 70 6.20 2.48 19.35
CA SER A 70 6.53 3.78 18.77
C SER A 70 5.33 4.36 18.03
N GLY A 71 4.99 5.60 18.35
CA GLY A 71 3.98 6.35 17.61
C GLY A 71 4.35 6.53 16.14
N LEU A 72 5.65 6.71 15.84
CA LEU A 72 6.12 6.82 14.46
C LEU A 72 5.88 5.54 13.65
N LEU A 73 6.05 4.36 14.25
CA LEU A 73 5.75 3.09 13.58
C LEU A 73 4.26 2.96 13.27
N ARG A 74 3.41 3.39 14.20
CA ARG A 74 1.97 3.35 13.98
C ARG A 74 1.53 4.37 12.93
N TRP A 75 2.10 5.57 12.92
CA TRP A 75 1.89 6.56 11.86
C TRP A 75 2.40 6.07 10.52
N SER A 76 3.53 5.38 10.49
CA SER A 76 4.04 4.73 9.28
C SER A 76 2.98 3.81 8.69
N ALA A 77 2.36 2.97 9.52
CA ALA A 77 1.30 2.06 9.06
C ALA A 77 0.11 2.83 8.46
N VAL A 78 -0.34 3.89 9.12
CA VAL A 78 -1.45 4.72 8.62
C VAL A 78 -1.10 5.34 7.26
N LEU A 79 0.10 5.89 7.14
CA LEU A 79 0.55 6.54 5.90
C LEU A 79 0.70 5.52 4.76
N VAL A 80 1.21 4.33 5.06
CA VAL A 80 1.34 3.27 4.05
C VAL A 80 -0.03 2.78 3.60
N ILE A 81 -0.97 2.55 4.53
CA ILE A 81 -2.33 2.12 4.18
C ILE A 81 -3.03 3.19 3.32
N ALA A 82 -3.01 4.45 3.77
CA ALA A 82 -3.65 5.55 3.05
C ALA A 82 -2.97 5.77 1.69
N GLY A 83 -1.64 5.80 1.67
CA GLY A 83 -0.86 6.00 0.45
C GLY A 83 -1.07 4.88 -0.56
N LEU A 84 -1.09 3.64 -0.11
CA LEU A 84 -1.33 2.48 -0.97
C LEU A 84 -2.74 2.50 -1.56
N THR A 85 -3.74 2.83 -0.75
CA THR A 85 -5.13 2.93 -1.19
C THR A 85 -5.26 3.98 -2.30
N VAL A 86 -4.67 5.15 -2.12
CA VAL A 86 -4.72 6.22 -3.12
C VAL A 86 -3.88 5.87 -4.34
N PHE A 87 -2.65 5.40 -4.14
CA PHE A 87 -1.71 5.12 -5.24
C PHE A 87 -2.20 3.95 -6.11
N SER A 88 -2.31 2.76 -5.54
CA SER A 88 -2.74 1.59 -6.31
C SER A 88 -4.22 1.66 -6.67
N GLY A 89 -5.06 2.21 -5.79
CA GLY A 89 -6.49 2.40 -6.08
C GLY A 89 -6.73 3.28 -7.28
N SER A 90 -6.02 4.41 -7.40
CA SER A 90 -6.14 5.30 -8.56
C SER A 90 -5.64 4.64 -9.84
N LEU A 91 -4.55 3.88 -9.76
CA LEU A 91 -4.01 3.16 -10.92
C LEU A 91 -4.94 2.04 -11.38
N TYR A 92 -5.53 1.28 -10.46
CA TYR A 92 -6.55 0.28 -10.81
C TYR A 92 -7.73 0.94 -11.53
N ALA A 93 -8.22 2.04 -10.99
CA ALA A 93 -9.34 2.75 -11.58
C ALA A 93 -9.01 3.28 -12.97
N LEU A 94 -7.82 3.87 -13.16
CA LEU A 94 -7.36 4.36 -14.47
C LEU A 94 -7.24 3.25 -15.49
N ALA A 95 -6.67 2.10 -15.08
CA ALA A 95 -6.53 0.94 -15.96
C ALA A 95 -7.88 0.42 -16.42
N LEU A 96 -8.90 0.49 -15.57
CA LEU A 96 -10.25 -0.01 -15.85
C LEU A 96 -11.18 1.05 -16.48
N GLY A 97 -10.67 2.23 -16.82
CA GLY A 97 -11.40 3.19 -17.63
C GLY A 97 -11.84 4.47 -16.93
N ALA A 98 -11.35 4.73 -15.70
CA ALA A 98 -11.66 6.00 -15.02
C ALA A 98 -11.09 7.20 -15.77
N PRO A 99 -11.67 8.41 -15.60
CA PRO A 99 -11.19 9.62 -16.27
C PRO A 99 -9.75 9.96 -15.90
N ARG A 100 -8.99 10.47 -16.87
CA ARG A 100 -7.58 10.85 -16.71
C ARG A 100 -7.28 11.76 -15.51
N PRO A 101 -8.13 12.73 -15.13
CA PRO A 101 -7.87 13.57 -13.94
C PRO A 101 -7.64 12.79 -12.65
N LEU A 102 -8.15 11.56 -12.55
CA LEU A 102 -7.90 10.70 -11.39
C LEU A 102 -6.41 10.39 -11.21
N GLY A 103 -5.62 10.44 -12.28
CA GLY A 103 -4.17 10.27 -12.25
C GLY A 103 -3.44 11.31 -11.40
N ALA A 104 -4.07 12.47 -11.14
CA ALA A 104 -3.50 13.48 -10.25
C ALA A 104 -3.46 13.03 -8.79
N LEU A 105 -4.27 12.03 -8.40
CA LEU A 105 -4.24 11.46 -7.04
C LEU A 105 -3.07 10.50 -6.83
N THR A 106 -2.60 9.86 -7.89
CA THR A 106 -1.52 8.86 -7.78
C THR A 106 -0.25 9.41 -7.15
N PRO A 107 0.28 10.59 -7.56
CA PRO A 107 1.44 11.18 -6.89
C PRO A 107 1.23 11.50 -5.42
N LEU A 108 0.03 11.90 -5.03
CA LEU A 108 -0.29 12.16 -3.62
C LEU A 108 -0.20 10.87 -2.80
N GLY A 109 -0.70 9.77 -3.33
CA GLY A 109 -0.52 8.45 -2.72
C GLY A 109 0.95 8.07 -2.61
N GLY A 110 1.73 8.31 -3.67
CA GLY A 110 3.16 8.06 -3.67
C GLY A 110 3.91 8.84 -2.60
N LEU A 111 3.58 10.12 -2.43
CA LEU A 111 4.17 10.96 -1.37
C LEU A 111 3.83 10.42 0.03
N ALA A 112 2.60 9.98 0.24
CA ALA A 112 2.20 9.38 1.51
C ALA A 112 2.97 8.07 1.79
N LEU A 113 3.22 7.25 0.78
CA LEU A 113 4.04 6.05 0.90
C LEU A 113 5.48 6.39 1.29
N ILE A 114 6.08 7.37 0.63
CA ILE A 114 7.45 7.83 0.96
C ILE A 114 7.49 8.33 2.39
N ALA A 115 6.55 9.18 2.79
CA ALA A 115 6.47 9.70 4.15
C ALA A 115 6.31 8.56 5.17
N GLY A 116 5.52 7.54 4.84
CA GLY A 116 5.34 6.36 5.67
C GLY A 116 6.63 5.60 5.92
N TRP A 117 7.43 5.39 4.89
CA TRP A 117 8.71 4.69 5.05
C TRP A 117 9.77 5.53 5.77
N ILE A 118 9.75 6.84 5.58
CA ILE A 118 10.61 7.75 6.38
C ILE A 118 10.22 7.68 7.85
N ALA A 119 8.92 7.70 8.16
CA ALA A 119 8.43 7.57 9.53
C ALA A 119 8.83 6.20 10.15
N PHE A 120 8.80 5.13 9.36
CA PHE A 120 9.26 3.82 9.79
C PHE A 120 10.75 3.86 10.16
N ALA A 121 11.58 4.38 9.28
CA ALA A 121 13.02 4.48 9.51
C ALA A 121 13.33 5.31 10.75
N ALA A 122 12.66 6.46 10.91
CA ALA A 122 12.84 7.31 12.08
C ALA A 122 12.37 6.63 13.37
N GLY A 123 11.27 5.91 13.31
CA GLY A 123 10.73 5.20 14.46
C GLY A 123 11.66 4.09 14.96
N VAL A 124 12.22 3.32 14.05
CA VAL A 124 13.20 2.28 14.37
C VAL A 124 14.49 2.88 14.91
N TRP A 125 14.99 3.91 14.23
CA TRP A 125 16.26 4.56 14.63
C TRP A 125 16.18 5.14 16.03
N ARG A 126 15.11 5.87 16.35
CA ARG A 126 14.93 6.48 17.67
C ARG A 126 14.79 5.47 18.79
N HIS A 127 14.22 4.30 18.49
CA HIS A 127 14.01 3.27 19.50
C HIS A 127 15.29 2.50 19.82
N ALA A 128 16.23 2.45 18.87
CA ALA A 128 17.52 1.76 19.03
C ALA A 128 18.53 2.58 19.86
N SER A 129 18.30 3.89 20.06
CA SER A 129 19.13 4.78 20.86
C SER A 129 18.53 5.01 22.25
#